data_a9bfb28b37a9dc31f28d092acee4764a
#
_entry.id   a9bfb28b37a9dc31f28d092acee4764a
#
_cell.length_a   1.000
_cell.length_b   1.000
_cell.length_c   1.000
_cell.angle_alpha   90.00
_cell.angle_beta   90.00
_cell.angle_gamma   90.00
#
_symmetry.space_group_name_H-M   'P 1'
#
loop_
_entity.id
_entity.type
_entity.pdbx_description
1 polymer ?
#
loop_
_entity_poly.entity_id
_entity_poly.type
_entity_poly.pdbx_seq_one_letter_code
_entity_poly.pdbx_strand_id
1 'polypeptide(L)'
;MELYRHESRMQMKQNRVGDVEYLTFPILEQTGMVRHLFSTRAGGVSKGIYSTMNLSYTRGDEKEAVDENFRRIADVLGCKPNDIVCSDQTHTVNLRIVSGEDRGKGIVRFRDYTDIDGLLTDEPGIVLATFYADCVPLYFVDTKRKAIALAHSGWRGTVARMGRCVTEKMKETYGTNPTDIVAAIGPSICQACYEVSEDVADAFAQEFRGGGQADDILISKGGGKYQLDLWRANEIVLTEAGIPAGQIQVTDICTCHNSDYLFSHRASHGKRGNLGAFLGRTSEENVREFPIFSFMFS
;
A
#
# COMPACT_ATOMS: atom_id res chain seq x y z
N MET A 1 -5.19 -21.04 3.95
CA MET A 1 -5.50 -21.01 2.49
C MET A 1 -4.19 -20.83 1.75
N GLU A 2 -3.94 -21.61 0.70
CA GLU A 2 -2.76 -21.46 -0.14
C GLU A 2 -2.96 -20.27 -1.10
N LEU A 3 -2.02 -19.31 -1.09
CA LEU A 3 -2.10 -18.14 -1.95
C LEU A 3 -1.49 -18.43 -3.32
N TYR A 4 -2.16 -17.95 -4.38
CA TYR A 4 -1.52 -17.85 -5.68
C TYR A 4 -0.43 -16.77 -5.61
N ARG A 5 0.83 -17.15 -5.87
CA ARG A 5 2.01 -16.30 -5.80
C ARG A 5 2.73 -16.23 -7.15
N HIS A 6 3.32 -15.08 -7.45
CA HIS A 6 4.20 -14.90 -8.59
C HIS A 6 5.62 -15.29 -8.17
N GLU A 7 6.07 -16.50 -8.55
CA GLU A 7 7.33 -17.13 -8.09
C GLU A 7 8.59 -16.31 -8.43
N SER A 8 8.54 -15.46 -9.46
CA SER A 8 9.67 -14.61 -9.86
C SER A 8 9.92 -13.42 -8.94
N ARG A 9 9.05 -13.18 -7.95
CA ARG A 9 9.12 -12.03 -7.03
C ARG A 9 9.53 -12.46 -5.63
N MET A 10 10.15 -11.52 -4.88
CA MET A 10 10.44 -11.73 -3.45
C MET A 10 9.12 -11.90 -2.69
N GLN A 11 8.99 -13.01 -1.98
CA GLN A 11 7.75 -13.33 -1.28
C GLN A 11 7.47 -12.40 -0.09
N MET A 12 6.23 -11.92 -0.03
CA MET A 12 5.71 -11.30 1.19
C MET A 12 5.48 -12.36 2.27
N LYS A 13 5.60 -11.96 3.54
CA LYS A 13 5.27 -12.83 4.67
C LYS A 13 3.78 -12.76 4.98
N GLN A 14 3.18 -13.93 5.22
CA GLN A 14 1.88 -14.06 5.85
C GLN A 14 2.07 -14.14 7.36
N ASN A 15 1.34 -13.32 8.07
CA ASN A 15 1.38 -13.24 9.53
C ASN A 15 -0.04 -13.38 10.08
N ARG A 16 -0.13 -13.79 11.37
CA ARG A 16 -1.39 -13.93 12.09
C ARG A 16 -1.24 -13.52 13.55
N VAL A 17 -2.19 -12.70 14.03
CA VAL A 17 -2.34 -12.37 15.45
C VAL A 17 -3.81 -12.58 15.82
N GLY A 18 -4.09 -13.58 16.67
CA GLY A 18 -5.46 -14.03 16.91
C GLY A 18 -6.11 -14.51 15.62
N ASP A 19 -7.24 -13.90 15.25
CA ASP A 19 -7.95 -14.20 14.01
C ASP A 19 -7.53 -13.31 12.83
N VAL A 20 -6.78 -12.23 13.09
CA VAL A 20 -6.36 -11.28 12.05
C VAL A 20 -5.18 -11.82 11.27
N GLU A 21 -5.36 -11.99 9.96
CA GLU A 21 -4.30 -12.33 9.03
C GLU A 21 -3.89 -11.10 8.22
N TYR A 22 -2.58 -10.94 8.01
CA TYR A 22 -2.02 -9.79 7.30
C TYR A 22 -0.70 -10.13 6.62
N LEU A 23 -0.28 -9.26 5.71
CA LEU A 23 0.91 -9.42 4.90
C LEU A 23 1.95 -8.35 5.26
N THR A 24 3.25 -8.72 5.27
CA THR A 24 4.37 -7.79 5.48
C THR A 24 5.46 -7.97 4.44
N PHE A 25 6.29 -6.94 4.28
CA PHE A 25 7.42 -6.93 3.37
C PHE A 25 8.73 -7.17 4.11
N PRO A 26 9.47 -8.25 3.80
CA PRO A 26 10.79 -8.48 4.39
C PRO A 26 11.75 -7.30 4.28
N ILE A 27 11.74 -6.58 3.15
CA ILE A 27 12.62 -5.42 2.94
C ILE A 27 12.32 -4.26 3.90
N LEU A 28 11.06 -4.03 4.24
CA LEU A 28 10.68 -3.00 5.21
C LEU A 28 10.96 -3.45 6.65
N GLU A 29 10.76 -4.73 6.97
CA GLU A 29 11.10 -5.30 8.28
C GLU A 29 12.60 -5.18 8.58
N GLN A 30 13.45 -5.40 7.58
CA GLN A 30 14.91 -5.30 7.70
C GLN A 30 15.39 -3.90 8.09
N THR A 31 14.60 -2.86 7.85
CA THR A 31 14.96 -1.50 8.29
C THR A 31 14.95 -1.36 9.81
N GLY A 32 14.17 -2.17 10.52
CA GLY A 32 13.96 -2.07 11.97
C GLY A 32 13.26 -0.79 12.44
N MET A 33 12.79 0.06 11.50
CA MET A 33 12.32 1.42 11.77
C MET A 33 10.81 1.58 11.75
N VAL A 34 10.10 0.61 11.17
CA VAL A 34 8.67 0.73 10.92
C VAL A 34 7.89 -0.51 11.35
N ARG A 35 6.64 -0.29 11.72
CA ARG A 35 5.60 -1.31 11.75
C ARG A 35 4.73 -1.09 10.53
N HIS A 36 4.47 -2.13 9.79
CA HIS A 36 3.66 -2.04 8.58
C HIS A 36 2.87 -3.32 8.38
N LEU A 37 1.76 -3.20 7.70
CA LEU A 37 1.00 -4.34 7.21
C LEU A 37 0.16 -3.95 5.98
N PHE A 38 -0.20 -4.97 5.22
CA PHE A 38 -1.30 -4.94 4.27
C PHE A 38 -2.37 -5.91 4.78
N SER A 39 -3.60 -5.44 4.99
CA SER A 39 -4.68 -6.26 5.54
C SER A 39 -5.14 -7.32 4.54
N THR A 40 -5.72 -8.40 5.08
CA THR A 40 -6.48 -9.37 4.28
C THR A 40 -7.97 -9.23 4.58
N ARG A 41 -8.81 -10.12 4.06
CA ARG A 41 -10.23 -10.20 4.42
C ARG A 41 -10.46 -10.95 5.74
N ALA A 42 -9.46 -11.62 6.29
CA ALA A 42 -9.59 -12.50 7.43
C ALA A 42 -9.48 -11.76 8.77
N GLY A 43 -10.27 -12.21 9.75
CA GLY A 43 -10.18 -11.78 11.14
C GLY A 43 -10.96 -10.52 11.51
N GLY A 44 -11.84 -10.02 10.64
CA GLY A 44 -12.77 -8.95 10.94
C GLY A 44 -14.15 -9.45 11.40
N VAL A 45 -15.11 -8.51 11.52
CA VAL A 45 -16.48 -8.78 11.97
C VAL A 45 -17.57 -8.40 10.95
N SER A 46 -17.18 -7.78 9.84
CA SER A 46 -18.10 -7.42 8.75
C SER A 46 -18.73 -8.66 8.10
N LYS A 47 -19.94 -8.50 7.51
CA LYS A 47 -20.73 -9.60 6.97
C LYS A 47 -20.99 -9.43 5.46
N GLY A 48 -21.52 -10.49 4.85
CA GLY A 48 -21.91 -10.47 3.44
C GLY A 48 -20.76 -10.18 2.50
N ILE A 49 -20.93 -9.23 1.57
CA ILE A 49 -19.89 -8.84 0.60
C ILE A 49 -18.66 -8.17 1.25
N TYR A 50 -18.79 -7.75 2.50
CA TYR A 50 -17.75 -7.10 3.30
C TYR A 50 -16.96 -8.08 4.19
N SER A 51 -17.30 -9.38 4.15
CA SER A 51 -16.69 -10.40 5.02
C SER A 51 -15.19 -10.53 4.80
N THR A 52 -14.38 -10.40 5.89
CA THR A 52 -14.77 -10.04 7.25
C THR A 52 -14.10 -8.73 7.69
N MET A 53 -12.90 -8.38 7.14
CA MET A 53 -12.06 -7.25 7.52
C MET A 53 -12.21 -6.08 6.53
N ASN A 54 -13.44 -5.54 6.40
CA ASN A 54 -13.64 -4.33 5.62
C ASN A 54 -13.17 -3.11 6.41
N LEU A 55 -12.37 -2.25 5.76
CA LEU A 55 -11.81 -1.03 6.33
C LEU A 55 -12.34 0.24 5.64
N SER A 56 -13.59 0.19 5.17
CA SER A 56 -14.20 1.33 4.48
C SER A 56 -15.54 1.71 5.09
N TYR A 57 -15.65 2.96 5.54
CA TYR A 57 -16.91 3.56 6.00
C TYR A 57 -17.86 3.97 4.86
N THR A 58 -17.37 4.04 3.62
CA THR A 58 -18.13 4.61 2.49
C THR A 58 -18.70 3.55 1.54
N ARG A 59 -18.60 2.26 1.88
CA ARG A 59 -19.08 1.16 1.03
C ARG A 59 -20.44 0.61 1.42
N GLY A 60 -21.03 1.10 2.51
CA GLY A 60 -22.36 0.67 2.97
C GLY A 60 -22.32 -0.46 3.98
N ASP A 61 -21.20 -0.70 4.63
CA ASP A 61 -21.08 -1.60 5.78
C ASP A 61 -21.53 -0.91 7.07
N GLU A 62 -21.81 -1.68 8.11
CA GLU A 62 -22.16 -1.17 9.43
C GLU A 62 -20.95 -0.46 10.06
N LYS A 63 -21.17 0.77 10.55
CA LYS A 63 -20.09 1.59 11.13
C LYS A 63 -19.38 0.88 12.28
N GLU A 64 -20.14 0.24 13.16
CA GLU A 64 -19.65 -0.49 14.33
C GLU A 64 -18.74 -1.67 13.93
N ALA A 65 -19.05 -2.33 12.82
CA ALA A 65 -18.22 -3.40 12.29
C ALA A 65 -16.89 -2.86 11.74
N VAL A 66 -16.92 -1.72 11.04
CA VAL A 66 -15.70 -1.07 10.54
C VAL A 66 -14.86 -0.53 11.70
N ASP A 67 -15.46 0.07 12.74
CA ASP A 67 -14.78 0.51 13.95
C ASP A 67 -14.04 -0.65 14.64
N GLU A 68 -14.70 -1.79 14.80
CA GLU A 68 -14.08 -3.00 15.39
C GLU A 68 -12.95 -3.54 14.51
N ASN A 69 -13.10 -3.52 13.19
CA ASN A 69 -12.04 -3.92 12.28
C ASN A 69 -10.80 -3.03 12.42
N PHE A 70 -10.96 -1.70 12.51
CA PHE A 70 -9.86 -0.77 12.77
C PHE A 70 -9.23 -0.99 14.14
N ARG A 71 -10.02 -1.30 15.17
CA ARG A 71 -9.50 -1.63 16.50
C ARG A 71 -8.59 -2.88 16.43
N ARG A 72 -9.01 -3.94 15.74
CA ARG A 72 -8.22 -5.17 15.56
C ARG A 72 -6.91 -4.90 14.79
N ILE A 73 -6.96 -4.08 13.75
CA ILE A 73 -5.75 -3.67 13.01
C ILE A 73 -4.82 -2.86 13.91
N ALA A 74 -5.35 -1.93 14.70
CA ALA A 74 -4.55 -1.13 15.64
C ALA A 74 -3.87 -2.03 16.69
N ASP A 75 -4.57 -3.03 17.24
CA ASP A 75 -4.01 -4.01 18.16
C ASP A 75 -2.82 -4.78 17.53
N VAL A 76 -2.96 -5.24 16.27
CA VAL A 76 -1.88 -5.91 15.53
C VAL A 76 -0.68 -4.99 15.35
N LEU A 77 -0.90 -3.70 15.07
CA LEU A 77 0.15 -2.70 14.92
C LEU A 77 0.74 -2.25 16.27
N GLY A 78 0.13 -2.64 17.40
CA GLY A 78 0.53 -2.17 18.73
C GLY A 78 0.34 -0.67 18.91
N CYS A 79 -0.76 -0.12 18.38
CA CYS A 79 -1.15 1.29 18.50
C CYS A 79 -2.64 1.41 18.85
N LYS A 80 -3.14 2.64 18.96
CA LYS A 80 -4.57 2.91 19.15
C LYS A 80 -5.19 3.39 17.83
N PRO A 81 -6.50 3.21 17.60
CA PRO A 81 -7.17 3.80 16.44
C PRO A 81 -6.95 5.31 16.29
N ASN A 82 -6.76 6.02 17.43
CA ASN A 82 -6.44 7.45 17.44
C ASN A 82 -5.02 7.78 16.92
N ASP A 83 -4.14 6.82 16.79
CA ASP A 83 -2.79 7.04 16.24
C ASP A 83 -2.76 6.90 14.70
N ILE A 84 -3.86 6.43 14.11
CA ILE A 84 -3.98 6.20 12.67
C ILE A 84 -4.54 7.45 12.00
N VAL A 85 -3.95 7.81 10.85
CA VAL A 85 -4.40 8.91 9.98
C VAL A 85 -4.72 8.36 8.60
N CYS A 86 -5.93 8.59 8.12
CA CYS A 86 -6.43 8.06 6.86
C CYS A 86 -6.34 9.07 5.72
N SER A 87 -5.94 8.61 4.54
CA SER A 87 -6.07 9.37 3.29
C SER A 87 -7.54 9.58 2.88
N ASP A 88 -7.77 10.47 1.91
CA ASP A 88 -9.06 10.66 1.22
C ASP A 88 -8.85 10.52 -0.29
N GLN A 89 -8.77 9.30 -0.74
CA GLN A 89 -8.29 8.91 -2.07
C GLN A 89 -9.32 9.20 -3.16
N THR A 90 -8.92 9.97 -4.16
CA THR A 90 -9.71 10.33 -5.33
C THR A 90 -8.99 10.05 -6.66
N HIS A 91 -7.88 9.29 -6.61
CA HIS A 91 -7.03 8.89 -7.73
C HIS A 91 -6.23 10.06 -8.33
N THR A 92 -5.76 10.97 -7.47
CA THR A 92 -4.85 12.06 -7.83
C THR A 92 -3.40 11.74 -7.41
N VAL A 93 -2.54 12.75 -7.37
CA VAL A 93 -1.18 12.67 -6.80
C VAL A 93 -0.99 13.67 -5.66
N ASN A 94 -2.09 14.13 -5.06
CA ASN A 94 -2.03 15.06 -3.95
C ASN A 94 -1.52 14.37 -2.69
N LEU A 95 -0.59 15.04 -2.02
CA LEU A 95 0.13 14.54 -0.86
C LEU A 95 -0.09 15.45 0.34
N ARG A 96 -0.20 14.85 1.53
CA ARG A 96 -0.32 15.57 2.79
C ARG A 96 0.81 15.21 3.74
N ILE A 97 1.47 16.22 4.30
CA ILE A 97 2.35 16.05 5.47
C ILE A 97 1.46 15.93 6.70
N VAL A 98 1.65 14.88 7.47
CA VAL A 98 0.86 14.50 8.64
C VAL A 98 1.67 14.78 9.90
N SER A 99 1.03 15.40 10.89
CA SER A 99 1.57 15.68 12.21
C SER A 99 0.70 15.08 13.33
N GLY A 100 1.12 15.25 14.59
CA GLY A 100 0.36 14.83 15.75
C GLY A 100 -1.06 15.40 15.83
N GLU A 101 -1.29 16.59 15.22
CA GLU A 101 -2.63 17.21 15.12
C GLU A 101 -3.59 16.44 14.21
N ASP A 102 -3.07 15.59 13.32
CA ASP A 102 -3.88 14.78 12.40
C ASP A 102 -4.32 13.44 12.99
N ARG A 103 -3.81 13.05 14.16
CA ARG A 103 -4.11 11.75 14.78
C ARG A 103 -5.60 11.49 14.87
N GLY A 104 -6.02 10.28 14.47
CA GLY A 104 -7.40 9.80 14.47
C GLY A 104 -8.29 10.30 13.33
N LYS A 105 -7.77 11.16 12.44
CA LYS A 105 -8.57 11.68 11.31
C LYS A 105 -8.91 10.55 10.32
N GLY A 106 -10.19 10.39 10.06
CA GLY A 106 -10.77 9.35 9.20
C GLY A 106 -11.22 8.09 9.91
N ILE A 107 -10.99 7.97 11.23
CA ILE A 107 -11.49 6.86 12.08
C ILE A 107 -12.22 7.44 13.29
N VAL A 108 -11.49 8.08 14.20
CA VAL A 108 -12.02 8.61 15.48
C VAL A 108 -12.55 10.03 15.32
N ARG A 109 -11.97 10.78 14.41
CA ARG A 109 -12.34 12.15 14.09
C ARG A 109 -12.63 12.32 12.60
N PHE A 110 -13.45 13.29 12.26
CA PHE A 110 -13.65 13.68 10.87
C PHE A 110 -12.35 14.23 10.26
N ARG A 111 -12.15 13.94 8.97
CA ARG A 111 -11.09 14.59 8.19
C ARG A 111 -11.52 16.03 7.88
N ASP A 112 -10.57 16.94 7.93
CA ASP A 112 -10.69 18.35 7.53
C ASP A 112 -9.99 18.62 6.19
N TYR A 113 -9.67 17.57 5.47
CA TYR A 113 -9.06 17.56 4.14
C TYR A 113 -9.76 16.55 3.24
N THR A 114 -9.70 16.82 1.94
CA THR A 114 -10.20 15.97 0.86
C THR A 114 -9.15 15.83 -0.22
N ASP A 115 -9.32 14.86 -1.12
CA ASP A 115 -8.52 14.71 -2.33
C ASP A 115 -7.02 14.49 -2.04
N ILE A 116 -6.71 13.59 -1.11
CA ILE A 116 -5.36 13.22 -0.68
C ILE A 116 -5.12 11.75 -0.92
N ASP A 117 -4.23 11.43 -1.85
CA ASP A 117 -3.88 10.06 -2.25
C ASP A 117 -2.57 9.56 -1.61
N GLY A 118 -1.81 10.41 -0.94
CA GLY A 118 -0.62 10.00 -0.20
C GLY A 118 -0.38 10.84 1.06
N LEU A 119 0.18 10.17 2.07
CA LEU A 119 0.49 10.73 3.39
C LEU A 119 1.96 10.56 3.69
N LEU A 120 2.57 11.58 4.34
CA LEU A 120 3.98 11.58 4.73
C LEU A 120 4.12 12.07 6.17
N THR A 121 5.09 11.52 6.92
CA THR A 121 5.45 12.02 8.25
C THR A 121 6.86 11.60 8.64
N ASP A 122 7.50 12.38 9.51
CA ASP A 122 8.71 12.00 10.26
C ASP A 122 8.44 11.85 11.76
N GLU A 123 7.19 12.06 12.20
CA GLU A 123 6.81 11.92 13.59
C GLU A 123 6.62 10.47 14.02
N PRO A 124 7.24 10.03 15.13
CA PRO A 124 7.04 8.69 15.65
C PRO A 124 5.64 8.50 16.25
N GLY A 125 5.17 7.26 16.21
CA GLY A 125 3.88 6.88 16.80
C GLY A 125 2.65 7.34 16.01
N ILE A 126 2.83 7.86 14.78
CA ILE A 126 1.76 8.07 13.80
C ILE A 126 1.76 6.87 12.85
N VAL A 127 0.56 6.37 12.53
CA VAL A 127 0.34 5.33 11.53
C VAL A 127 -0.43 5.90 10.35
N LEU A 128 0.18 5.89 9.19
CA LEU A 128 -0.45 6.28 7.92
C LEU A 128 -1.32 5.13 7.41
N ALA A 129 -2.51 5.43 6.89
CA ALA A 129 -3.44 4.44 6.34
C ALA A 129 -4.00 4.87 4.97
N THR A 130 -3.97 3.93 4.01
CA THR A 130 -4.54 4.07 2.66
C THR A 130 -5.32 2.80 2.30
N PHE A 131 -6.28 2.88 1.36
CA PHE A 131 -7.28 1.83 1.15
C PHE A 131 -7.33 1.32 -0.28
N TYR A 132 -7.62 0.01 -0.44
CA TYR A 132 -7.40 -0.68 -1.71
C TYR A 132 -8.45 -1.76 -2.02
N ALA A 133 -8.65 -1.95 -3.30
CA ALA A 133 -9.11 -3.16 -3.95
C ALA A 133 -8.67 -3.05 -5.41
N ASP A 134 -7.52 -3.65 -5.73
CA ASP A 134 -6.79 -3.70 -6.99
C ASP A 134 -5.79 -2.57 -7.26
N CYS A 135 -5.99 -1.32 -6.80
CA CYS A 135 -4.99 -0.26 -6.95
C CYS A 135 -3.71 -0.56 -6.15
N VAL A 136 -2.61 0.09 -6.52
CA VAL A 136 -1.27 -0.20 -6.00
C VAL A 136 -0.96 0.62 -4.74
N PRO A 137 -0.63 -0.02 -3.61
CA PRO A 137 -0.02 0.64 -2.45
C PRO A 137 1.47 0.87 -2.69
N LEU A 138 1.95 2.08 -2.37
CA LEU A 138 3.37 2.43 -2.39
C LEU A 138 3.82 2.81 -0.99
N TYR A 139 4.80 2.07 -0.45
CA TYR A 139 5.40 2.29 0.85
C TYR A 139 6.80 2.87 0.67
N PHE A 140 7.17 3.88 1.50
CA PHE A 140 8.48 4.51 1.47
C PHE A 140 9.01 4.68 2.89
N VAL A 141 10.27 4.32 3.10
CA VAL A 141 10.99 4.48 4.38
C VAL A 141 12.35 5.11 4.09
N ASP A 142 12.55 6.35 4.52
CA ASP A 142 13.87 6.97 4.52
C ASP A 142 14.63 6.51 5.76
N THR A 143 15.68 5.74 5.54
CA THR A 143 16.49 5.12 6.60
C THR A 143 17.43 6.09 7.31
N LYS A 144 17.65 7.29 6.76
CA LYS A 144 18.52 8.32 7.33
C LYS A 144 17.75 9.45 8.00
N ARG A 145 16.73 10.00 7.30
CA ARG A 145 15.91 11.09 7.84
C ARG A 145 14.80 10.58 8.75
N LYS A 146 14.59 9.25 8.78
CA LYS A 146 13.55 8.61 9.59
C LYS A 146 12.14 9.08 9.20
N ALA A 147 11.94 9.48 7.95
CA ALA A 147 10.64 9.84 7.39
C ALA A 147 10.01 8.64 6.68
N ILE A 148 8.68 8.60 6.68
CA ILE A 148 7.89 7.57 6.02
C ILE A 148 6.83 8.20 5.12
N ALA A 149 6.45 7.49 4.05
CA ALA A 149 5.30 7.85 3.23
C ALA A 149 4.53 6.61 2.79
N LEU A 150 3.22 6.77 2.65
CA LEU A 150 2.32 5.74 2.15
C LEU A 150 1.36 6.38 1.14
N ALA A 151 1.34 5.86 -0.09
CA ALA A 151 0.58 6.45 -1.18
C ALA A 151 -0.23 5.42 -1.97
N HIS A 152 -1.36 5.87 -2.49
CA HIS A 152 -2.25 5.13 -3.36
C HIS A 152 -1.94 5.47 -4.82
N SER A 153 -1.61 4.44 -5.62
CA SER A 153 -1.29 4.58 -7.03
C SER A 153 -2.22 3.69 -7.87
N GLY A 154 -3.42 4.17 -8.19
CA GLY A 154 -4.23 3.60 -9.24
C GLY A 154 -3.62 3.91 -10.61
N TRP A 155 -4.25 3.50 -11.73
CA TRP A 155 -3.70 3.75 -13.05
C TRP A 155 -3.44 5.25 -13.33
N ARG A 156 -4.35 6.14 -12.88
CA ARG A 156 -4.17 7.60 -13.02
C ARG A 156 -2.98 8.11 -12.21
N GLY A 157 -2.85 7.67 -10.97
CA GLY A 157 -1.71 8.01 -10.12
C GLY A 157 -0.38 7.47 -10.69
N THR A 158 -0.39 6.28 -11.30
CA THR A 158 0.79 5.70 -11.95
C THR A 158 1.21 6.51 -13.17
N VAL A 159 0.28 6.88 -14.06
CA VAL A 159 0.55 7.76 -15.22
C VAL A 159 1.04 9.14 -14.76
N ALA A 160 0.46 9.68 -13.69
CA ALA A 160 0.88 10.96 -13.10
C ALA A 160 2.13 10.84 -12.20
N ARG A 161 2.82 9.68 -12.23
CA ARG A 161 4.09 9.47 -11.53
C ARG A 161 4.01 9.62 -10.00
N MET A 162 2.97 9.09 -9.35
CA MET A 162 2.79 9.16 -7.88
C MET A 162 4.07 8.86 -7.10
N GLY A 163 4.78 7.78 -7.44
CA GLY A 163 6.03 7.41 -6.76
C GLY A 163 7.11 8.49 -6.82
N ARG A 164 7.23 9.18 -7.96
CA ARG A 164 8.13 10.34 -8.12
C ARG A 164 7.65 11.52 -7.29
N CYS A 165 6.35 11.85 -7.32
CA CYS A 165 5.78 12.94 -6.53
C CYS A 165 6.06 12.76 -5.03
N VAL A 166 5.92 11.52 -4.51
CA VAL A 166 6.25 11.18 -3.12
C VAL A 166 7.74 11.41 -2.84
N THR A 167 8.63 10.89 -3.71
CA THR A 167 10.09 11.01 -3.53
C THR A 167 10.54 12.47 -3.53
N GLU A 168 10.02 13.27 -4.47
CA GLU A 168 10.27 14.71 -4.54
C GLU A 168 9.76 15.43 -3.28
N LYS A 169 8.54 15.08 -2.81
CA LYS A 169 7.98 15.68 -1.60
C LYS A 169 8.78 15.34 -0.34
N MET A 170 9.25 14.08 -0.21
CA MET A 170 10.15 13.67 0.88
C MET A 170 11.47 14.46 0.83
N LYS A 171 12.03 14.65 -0.37
CA LYS A 171 13.23 15.46 -0.56
C LYS A 171 13.02 16.93 -0.15
N GLU A 172 11.93 17.54 -0.59
CA GLU A 172 11.58 18.93 -0.26
C GLU A 172 11.36 19.14 1.25
N THR A 173 10.64 18.20 1.89
CA THR A 173 10.19 18.37 3.28
C THR A 173 11.24 17.94 4.29
N TYR A 174 11.91 16.80 4.06
CA TYR A 174 12.80 16.16 5.04
C TYR A 174 14.28 16.16 4.61
N GLY A 175 14.60 16.61 3.40
CA GLY A 175 15.94 16.53 2.84
C GLY A 175 16.36 15.09 2.51
N THR A 176 15.38 14.22 2.21
CA THR A 176 15.58 12.82 1.83
C THR A 176 16.45 12.71 0.58
N ASN A 177 17.47 11.84 0.61
CA ASN A 177 18.13 11.39 -0.61
C ASN A 177 17.42 10.13 -1.13
N PRO A 178 16.98 10.06 -2.39
CA PRO A 178 16.33 8.89 -2.94
C PRO A 178 17.09 7.57 -2.73
N THR A 179 18.44 7.63 -2.68
CA THR A 179 19.28 6.45 -2.40
C THR A 179 19.18 5.91 -0.97
N ASP A 180 18.61 6.68 -0.05
CA ASP A 180 18.37 6.29 1.34
C ASP A 180 16.94 5.74 1.56
N ILE A 181 16.11 5.72 0.51
CA ILE A 181 14.74 5.20 0.57
C ILE A 181 14.74 3.69 0.33
N VAL A 182 14.08 2.95 1.22
CA VAL A 182 13.60 1.58 0.99
C VAL A 182 12.12 1.67 0.65
N ALA A 183 11.72 1.07 -0.47
CA ALA A 183 10.35 1.15 -0.98
C ALA A 183 9.73 -0.25 -1.18
N ALA A 184 8.39 -0.31 -1.10
CA ALA A 184 7.65 -1.50 -1.48
C ALA A 184 6.39 -1.17 -2.29
N ILE A 185 6.11 -2.00 -3.29
CA ILE A 185 4.91 -1.98 -4.13
C ILE A 185 4.01 -3.11 -3.63
N GLY A 186 2.82 -2.77 -3.11
CA GLY A 186 1.97 -3.70 -2.37
C GLY A 186 1.02 -4.54 -3.22
N PRO A 187 0.30 -5.49 -2.56
CA PRO A 187 -0.69 -6.35 -3.21
C PRO A 187 -1.71 -5.53 -3.98
N SER A 188 -1.86 -5.86 -5.24
CA SER A 188 -2.72 -5.17 -6.20
C SER A 188 -2.99 -6.07 -7.39
N ILE A 189 -3.72 -5.60 -8.37
CA ILE A 189 -4.03 -6.41 -9.56
C ILE A 189 -2.80 -6.61 -10.44
N CYS A 190 -2.49 -7.86 -10.83
CA CYS A 190 -1.37 -8.18 -11.72
C CYS A 190 -1.73 -7.96 -13.19
N GLN A 191 -0.73 -7.96 -14.07
CA GLN A 191 -0.91 -7.78 -15.51
C GLN A 191 -1.92 -8.76 -16.11
N ALA A 192 -1.84 -10.05 -15.79
CA ALA A 192 -2.73 -11.07 -16.33
C ALA A 192 -4.22 -10.84 -16.01
N CYS A 193 -4.52 -10.17 -14.89
CA CYS A 193 -5.89 -9.84 -14.47
C CYS A 193 -6.34 -8.43 -14.90
N TYR A 194 -5.40 -7.54 -15.27
CA TYR A 194 -5.72 -6.13 -15.50
C TYR A 194 -5.86 -5.79 -16.98
N GLU A 195 -6.99 -6.20 -17.56
CA GLU A 195 -7.40 -5.76 -18.89
C GLU A 195 -7.91 -4.33 -18.84
N VAL A 196 -7.42 -3.49 -19.75
CA VAL A 196 -7.79 -2.08 -19.91
C VAL A 196 -8.19 -1.78 -21.36
N SER A 197 -8.90 -0.68 -21.56
CA SER A 197 -9.26 -0.13 -22.86
C SER A 197 -8.12 0.67 -23.48
N GLU A 198 -8.24 0.97 -24.77
CA GLU A 198 -7.24 1.67 -25.56
C GLU A 198 -6.89 3.06 -25.01
N ASP A 199 -7.87 3.82 -24.50
CA ASP A 199 -7.64 5.14 -23.91
C ASP A 199 -6.70 5.10 -22.68
N VAL A 200 -6.81 4.05 -21.87
CA VAL A 200 -5.88 3.83 -20.73
C VAL A 200 -4.52 3.40 -21.25
N ALA A 201 -4.47 2.48 -22.22
CA ALA A 201 -3.22 2.01 -22.81
C ALA A 201 -2.45 3.16 -23.48
N ASP A 202 -3.14 4.03 -24.22
CA ASP A 202 -2.55 5.21 -24.87
C ASP A 202 -1.93 6.18 -23.85
N ALA A 203 -2.59 6.40 -22.70
CA ALA A 203 -2.04 7.24 -21.65
C ALA A 203 -0.70 6.67 -21.12
N PHE A 204 -0.60 5.35 -20.94
CA PHE A 204 0.65 4.69 -20.55
C PHE A 204 1.68 4.70 -21.67
N ALA A 205 1.29 4.39 -22.91
CA ALA A 205 2.19 4.43 -24.07
C ALA A 205 2.78 5.84 -24.28
N GLN A 206 2.00 6.88 -24.02
CA GLN A 206 2.46 8.26 -24.08
C GLN A 206 3.44 8.59 -22.97
N GLU A 207 3.16 8.22 -21.73
CA GLU A 207 3.97 8.57 -20.57
C GLU A 207 5.27 7.75 -20.49
N PHE A 208 5.22 6.48 -20.89
CA PHE A 208 6.36 5.54 -20.81
C PHE A 208 7.04 5.31 -22.17
N ARG A 209 7.11 6.34 -23.03
CA ARG A 209 7.74 6.26 -24.39
C ARG A 209 9.25 5.98 -24.35
N GLY A 210 9.92 6.33 -23.26
CA GLY A 210 11.38 6.26 -23.16
C GLY A 210 11.89 4.83 -23.14
N GLY A 211 12.87 4.51 -24.02
CA GLY A 211 13.65 3.26 -23.93
C GLY A 211 12.87 1.95 -24.08
N GLY A 212 11.67 1.95 -24.70
CA GLY A 212 10.86 0.73 -24.85
C GLY A 212 10.05 0.36 -23.59
N GLN A 213 9.98 1.23 -22.59
CA GLN A 213 9.28 0.95 -21.32
C GLN A 213 7.78 0.65 -21.51
N ALA A 214 7.14 1.24 -22.53
CA ALA A 214 5.74 0.95 -22.84
C ALA A 214 5.52 -0.53 -23.22
N ASP A 215 6.46 -1.15 -23.92
CA ASP A 215 6.41 -2.58 -24.30
C ASP A 215 6.61 -3.50 -23.10
N ASP A 216 7.31 -3.02 -22.07
CA ASP A 216 7.52 -3.76 -20.81
C ASP A 216 6.21 -3.86 -19.97
N ILE A 217 5.29 -2.90 -20.14
CA ILE A 217 4.10 -2.76 -19.30
C ILE A 217 2.78 -3.05 -19.99
N LEU A 218 2.73 -3.02 -21.34
CA LEU A 218 1.51 -3.20 -22.14
C LEU A 218 1.63 -4.41 -23.05
N ILE A 219 0.62 -5.30 -23.01
CA ILE A 219 0.48 -6.41 -23.95
C ILE A 219 -0.84 -6.23 -24.70
N SER A 220 -0.79 -6.05 -26.03
CA SER A 220 -2.00 -5.97 -26.86
C SER A 220 -2.72 -7.32 -26.91
N LYS A 221 -4.04 -7.30 -26.77
CA LYS A 221 -4.93 -8.47 -26.95
C LYS A 221 -5.73 -8.42 -28.25
N GLY A 222 -5.58 -7.32 -29.01
CA GLY A 222 -6.43 -7.01 -30.14
C GLY A 222 -7.77 -6.39 -29.72
N GLY A 223 -8.51 -5.84 -30.70
CA GLY A 223 -9.82 -5.23 -30.47
C GLY A 223 -9.82 -4.04 -29.50
N GLY A 224 -8.73 -3.27 -29.42
CA GLY A 224 -8.60 -2.12 -28.51
C GLY A 224 -8.49 -2.51 -27.03
N LYS A 225 -8.07 -3.74 -26.73
CA LYS A 225 -7.86 -4.24 -25.38
C LYS A 225 -6.40 -4.56 -25.12
N TYR A 226 -5.95 -4.27 -23.89
CA TYR A 226 -4.57 -4.44 -23.46
C TYR A 226 -4.51 -5.03 -22.05
N GLN A 227 -3.45 -5.81 -21.77
CA GLN A 227 -3.06 -6.18 -20.40
C GLN A 227 -2.02 -5.17 -19.91
N LEU A 228 -2.29 -4.54 -18.77
CA LEU A 228 -1.43 -3.50 -18.18
C LEU A 228 -0.75 -3.99 -16.93
N ASP A 229 0.59 -3.88 -16.86
CA ASP A 229 1.40 -4.17 -15.69
C ASP A 229 1.62 -2.92 -14.84
N LEU A 230 0.75 -2.71 -13.83
CA LEU A 230 0.91 -1.62 -12.86
C LEU A 230 2.12 -1.83 -11.93
N TRP A 231 2.51 -3.07 -11.65
CA TRP A 231 3.67 -3.36 -10.81
C TRP A 231 4.93 -2.88 -11.50
N ARG A 232 5.13 -3.29 -12.75
CA ARG A 232 6.29 -2.88 -13.54
C ARG A 232 6.30 -1.37 -13.79
N ALA A 233 5.18 -0.77 -14.09
CA ALA A 233 5.07 0.68 -14.29
C ALA A 233 5.49 1.48 -13.04
N ASN A 234 5.03 1.08 -11.84
CA ASN A 234 5.45 1.73 -10.61
C ASN A 234 6.92 1.45 -10.26
N GLU A 235 7.44 0.25 -10.53
CA GLU A 235 8.86 -0.09 -10.37
C GLU A 235 9.75 0.83 -11.22
N ILE A 236 9.38 1.09 -12.49
CA ILE A 236 10.06 2.05 -13.37
C ILE A 236 10.02 3.45 -12.75
N VAL A 237 8.84 3.91 -12.33
CA VAL A 237 8.68 5.25 -11.73
C VAL A 237 9.56 5.44 -10.50
N LEU A 238 9.63 4.45 -9.60
CA LEU A 238 10.47 4.51 -8.40
C LEU A 238 11.96 4.52 -8.73
N THR A 239 12.38 3.71 -9.70
CA THR A 239 13.77 3.65 -10.16
C THR A 239 14.20 4.97 -10.82
N GLU A 240 13.35 5.55 -11.68
CA GLU A 240 13.59 6.86 -12.30
C GLU A 240 13.60 8.02 -11.29
N ALA A 241 12.88 7.88 -10.17
CA ALA A 241 12.93 8.83 -9.06
C ALA A 241 14.24 8.73 -8.25
N GLY A 242 15.13 7.78 -8.59
CA GLY A 242 16.46 7.63 -7.99
C GLY A 242 16.53 6.61 -6.85
N ILE A 243 15.48 5.84 -6.61
CA ILE A 243 15.50 4.74 -5.63
C ILE A 243 16.23 3.55 -6.25
N PRO A 244 17.29 3.01 -5.62
CA PRO A 244 18.01 1.87 -6.15
C PRO A 244 17.11 0.64 -6.30
N ALA A 245 17.20 -0.08 -7.43
CA ALA A 245 16.37 -1.26 -7.68
C ALA A 245 16.46 -2.32 -6.57
N GLY A 246 17.64 -2.50 -5.96
CA GLY A 246 17.82 -3.42 -4.83
C GLY A 246 17.14 -2.99 -3.52
N GLN A 247 16.61 -1.77 -3.46
CA GLN A 247 15.86 -1.22 -2.33
C GLN A 247 14.35 -1.18 -2.59
N ILE A 248 13.88 -1.77 -3.70
CA ILE A 248 12.46 -1.86 -4.07
C ILE A 248 12.02 -3.32 -4.01
N GLN A 249 11.07 -3.63 -3.13
CA GLN A 249 10.37 -4.92 -3.16
C GLN A 249 9.04 -4.78 -3.87
N VAL A 250 8.82 -5.57 -4.91
CA VAL A 250 7.52 -5.68 -5.58
C VAL A 250 6.77 -6.87 -5.01
N THR A 251 5.47 -6.73 -4.76
CA THR A 251 4.61 -7.81 -4.28
C THR A 251 4.65 -9.03 -5.20
N ASP A 252 4.46 -10.20 -4.62
CA ASP A 252 4.21 -11.47 -5.30
C ASP A 252 2.73 -11.88 -5.33
N ILE A 253 1.83 -11.03 -4.79
CA ILE A 253 0.42 -11.37 -4.51
C ILE A 253 -0.52 -10.47 -5.31
N CYS A 254 -1.31 -11.10 -6.20
CA CYS A 254 -2.37 -10.45 -6.95
C CYS A 254 -3.68 -10.47 -6.17
N THR A 255 -4.34 -9.32 -6.02
CA THR A 255 -5.65 -9.21 -5.35
C THR A 255 -6.75 -9.97 -6.09
N CYS A 256 -6.73 -9.95 -7.43
CA CYS A 256 -7.75 -10.60 -8.26
C CYS A 256 -7.62 -12.12 -8.25
N HIS A 257 -6.40 -12.68 -8.37
CA HIS A 257 -6.19 -14.12 -8.27
C HIS A 257 -6.50 -14.67 -6.87
N ASN A 258 -6.33 -13.85 -5.84
CA ASN A 258 -6.57 -14.24 -4.45
C ASN A 258 -7.85 -13.58 -3.89
N SER A 259 -8.93 -13.48 -4.67
CA SER A 259 -10.15 -12.75 -4.30
C SER A 259 -10.90 -13.34 -3.11
N ASP A 260 -10.65 -14.59 -2.75
CA ASP A 260 -11.16 -15.21 -1.54
C ASP A 260 -10.43 -14.77 -0.26
N TYR A 261 -9.19 -14.27 -0.42
CA TYR A 261 -8.32 -13.83 0.66
C TYR A 261 -8.15 -12.30 0.71
N LEU A 262 -8.32 -11.63 -0.43
CA LEU A 262 -8.19 -10.19 -0.59
C LEU A 262 -9.43 -9.62 -1.30
N PHE A 263 -9.84 -8.39 -0.95
CA PHE A 263 -10.87 -7.70 -1.73
C PHE A 263 -10.31 -7.29 -3.09
N SER A 264 -11.04 -7.64 -4.16
CA SER A 264 -10.74 -7.22 -5.53
C SER A 264 -11.97 -6.61 -6.17
N HIS A 265 -11.82 -5.41 -6.72
CA HIS A 265 -12.88 -4.73 -7.48
C HIS A 265 -13.18 -5.47 -8.78
N ARG A 266 -12.13 -5.95 -9.46
CA ARG A 266 -12.21 -6.69 -10.72
C ARG A 266 -12.94 -8.02 -10.53
N ALA A 267 -12.49 -8.84 -9.60
CA ALA A 267 -13.06 -10.17 -9.36
C ALA A 267 -14.51 -10.11 -8.85
N SER A 268 -14.85 -9.11 -8.03
CA SER A 268 -16.18 -8.97 -7.42
C SER A 268 -17.17 -8.11 -8.22
N HIS A 269 -16.74 -7.58 -9.39
CA HIS A 269 -17.53 -6.62 -10.16
C HIS A 269 -18.02 -5.42 -9.31
N GLY A 270 -17.14 -4.93 -8.41
CA GLY A 270 -17.39 -3.80 -7.53
C GLY A 270 -18.11 -4.09 -6.23
N LYS A 271 -18.61 -5.31 -5.99
CA LYS A 271 -19.32 -5.72 -4.78
C LYS A 271 -18.31 -6.22 -3.72
N ARG A 272 -17.73 -5.30 -2.96
CA ARG A 272 -16.59 -5.62 -2.07
C ARG A 272 -16.39 -4.60 -0.96
N GLY A 273 -15.65 -4.98 0.06
CA GLY A 273 -15.03 -4.07 1.01
C GLY A 273 -13.72 -3.45 0.49
N ASN A 274 -12.98 -2.81 1.38
CA ASN A 274 -11.63 -2.30 1.12
C ASN A 274 -10.62 -2.97 2.06
N LEU A 275 -9.46 -3.28 1.49
CA LEU A 275 -8.23 -3.60 2.20
C LEU A 275 -7.57 -2.30 2.68
N GLY A 276 -6.70 -2.40 3.68
CA GLY A 276 -5.90 -1.28 4.17
C GLY A 276 -4.40 -1.58 4.08
N ALA A 277 -3.63 -0.59 3.65
CA ALA A 277 -2.20 -0.53 3.86
C ALA A 277 -1.92 0.39 5.04
N PHE A 278 -0.99 -0.02 5.91
CA PHE A 278 -0.63 0.71 7.10
C PHE A 278 0.89 0.81 7.22
N LEU A 279 1.39 1.98 7.60
CA LEU A 279 2.80 2.24 7.81
C LEU A 279 2.98 3.21 8.97
N GLY A 280 3.62 2.76 10.04
CA GLY A 280 3.91 3.58 11.21
C GLY A 280 5.39 3.55 11.56
N ARG A 281 5.95 4.69 11.93
CA ARG A 281 7.30 4.77 12.44
C ARG A 281 7.35 4.31 13.90
N THR A 282 8.31 3.43 14.24
CA THR A 282 8.54 3.02 15.63
C THR A 282 9.22 4.14 16.42
N SER A 283 8.82 4.34 17.68
CA SER A 283 9.58 5.17 18.63
C SER A 283 10.83 4.43 19.09
N GLU A 284 11.91 5.15 19.38
CA GLU A 284 13.18 4.55 19.86
C GLU A 284 13.03 3.77 21.18
N GLU A 285 12.02 4.10 21.98
CA GLU A 285 11.68 3.39 23.22
C GLU A 285 11.10 2.00 22.99
N ASN A 286 10.36 1.79 21.89
CA ASN A 286 9.71 0.50 21.60
C ASN A 286 10.60 -0.51 20.86
N VAL A 287 11.81 -0.14 20.46
CA VAL A 287 12.77 -1.07 19.83
C VAL A 287 13.34 -2.06 20.85
N ARG A 288 13.26 -1.78 22.16
CA ARG A 288 13.86 -2.60 23.22
C ARG A 288 12.97 -3.74 23.75
N GLU A 289 11.69 -3.79 23.38
CA GLU A 289 10.73 -4.74 23.96
C GLU A 289 10.40 -5.98 23.11
N PHE A 290 11.00 -6.15 21.94
CA PHE A 290 10.85 -7.41 21.21
C PHE A 290 12.12 -8.24 21.30
N PRO A 291 12.07 -9.44 21.96
CA PRO A 291 13.19 -10.35 21.92
C PRO A 291 13.39 -10.79 20.46
N ILE A 292 14.53 -10.42 19.89
CA ILE A 292 15.08 -11.09 18.72
C ILE A 292 15.17 -12.56 19.11
N PHE A 293 14.29 -13.42 18.54
CA PHE A 293 14.50 -14.86 18.63
C PHE A 293 15.80 -15.17 17.87
N SER A 294 16.90 -15.16 18.64
CA SER A 294 18.19 -15.69 18.22
C SER A 294 17.99 -17.18 17.98
N PHE A 295 17.85 -17.58 16.73
CA PHE A 295 18.09 -18.98 16.36
C PHE A 295 19.57 -19.23 16.52
N MET A 296 19.98 -19.78 17.70
CA MET A 296 21.24 -20.47 17.86
C MET A 296 21.19 -21.73 16.98
N PHE A 297 22.05 -21.76 15.97
CA PHE A 297 22.45 -23.01 15.33
C PHE A 297 23.15 -23.90 16.34
N SER A 298 22.64 -25.10 16.56
CA SER A 298 23.35 -26.25 17.08
C SER A 298 23.29 -27.35 16.03
#